data_7a15ebe8bb3a714e1788fc3939c5b3d7
#
_entry.id   7a15ebe8bb3a714e1788fc3939c5b3d7
#
_cell.length_a   1.000
_cell.length_b   1.000
_cell.length_c   1.000
_cell.angle_alpha   90.00
_cell.angle_beta   90.00
_cell.angle_gamma   90.00
#
_symmetry.space_group_name_H-M   'P 1'
#
loop_
_entity.id
_entity.type
_entity.pdbx_description
1 polymer ?
#
loop_
_entity_poly.entity_id
_entity_poly.type
_entity_poly.pdbx_seq_one_letter_code
_entity_poly.pdbx_strand_id
1 'polypeptide(L)'
;SSISSLNKFFNKIDAKVPIEIKNLENNENKLIELRNFQRNKTEELFYFKQSKEWMKVYQLLSDIRKNQINLNDRTIRRSPEIFEWATWRSLLAINNIVCSPGETRFFNIDINDEDLLPLDDSKSGYEDLFFQFEKYNLVVEVTYTESSRQDAAERYSVREHLVKRLNKKKETY
;
A
#
# COMPACT_ATOMS: atom_id res chain seq x y z
N SER A 1 -28.84 2.65 14.27
CA SER A 1 -28.11 3.29 13.17
C SER A 1 -26.93 2.46 12.65
N SER A 2 -26.13 1.78 13.51
CA SER A 2 -24.98 0.96 13.08
C SER A 2 -25.40 -0.30 12.29
N ILE A 3 -26.44 -1.01 12.69
CA ILE A 3 -26.94 -2.22 12.00
C ILE A 3 -27.43 -1.88 10.59
N SER A 4 -28.13 -0.74 10.42
CA SER A 4 -28.58 -0.30 9.09
C SER A 4 -27.39 0.00 8.15
N SER A 5 -26.32 0.58 8.66
CA SER A 5 -25.11 0.87 7.91
C SER A 5 -24.37 -0.41 7.51
N LEU A 6 -24.31 -1.41 8.41
CA LEU A 6 -23.72 -2.72 8.14
C LEU A 6 -24.53 -3.48 7.08
N ASN A 7 -25.85 -3.52 7.17
CA ASN A 7 -26.69 -4.17 6.16
C ASN A 7 -26.53 -3.51 4.79
N LYS A 8 -26.41 -2.18 4.73
CA LYS A 8 -26.16 -1.46 3.48
C LYS A 8 -24.78 -1.83 2.88
N PHE A 9 -23.77 -2.02 3.73
CA PHE A 9 -22.44 -2.47 3.32
C PHE A 9 -22.49 -3.89 2.75
N PHE A 10 -23.10 -4.85 3.45
CA PHE A 10 -23.23 -6.23 2.98
C PHE A 10 -24.00 -6.33 1.66
N ASN A 11 -25.07 -5.55 1.49
CA ASN A 11 -25.81 -5.51 0.23
C ASN A 11 -24.98 -4.97 -0.94
N LYS A 12 -24.08 -4.00 -0.66
CA LYS A 12 -23.20 -3.42 -1.68
C LYS A 12 -22.17 -4.42 -2.23
N ILE A 13 -21.74 -5.39 -1.40
CA ILE A 13 -20.79 -6.45 -1.80
C ILE A 13 -21.47 -7.75 -2.19
N ASP A 14 -22.79 -7.71 -2.43
CA ASP A 14 -23.63 -8.87 -2.80
C ASP A 14 -23.58 -10.02 -1.78
N ALA A 15 -23.30 -9.71 -0.51
CA ALA A 15 -23.26 -10.66 0.59
C ALA A 15 -24.54 -10.55 1.43
N LYS A 16 -25.43 -11.54 1.32
CA LYS A 16 -26.62 -11.68 2.19
C LYS A 16 -26.21 -12.25 3.54
N VAL A 17 -25.81 -11.39 4.46
CA VAL A 17 -25.49 -11.80 5.84
C VAL A 17 -26.55 -11.24 6.79
N PRO A 18 -27.37 -12.08 7.42
CA PRO A 18 -28.30 -11.61 8.45
C PRO A 18 -27.51 -11.16 9.68
N ILE A 19 -27.75 -9.94 10.13
CA ILE A 19 -27.15 -9.39 11.35
C ILE A 19 -28.17 -9.54 12.47
N GLU A 20 -27.95 -10.48 13.35
CA GLU A 20 -28.70 -10.63 14.59
C GLU A 20 -27.89 -10.09 15.77
N ILE A 21 -28.56 -9.40 16.71
CA ILE A 21 -27.89 -8.82 17.89
C ILE A 21 -27.22 -9.90 18.75
N LYS A 22 -27.79 -11.12 18.79
CA LYS A 22 -27.24 -12.26 19.53
C LYS A 22 -25.91 -12.81 19.00
N ASN A 23 -25.53 -12.44 17.75
CA ASN A 23 -24.34 -12.92 17.05
C ASN A 23 -23.41 -11.79 16.63
N LEU A 24 -23.39 -10.67 17.39
CA LEU A 24 -22.61 -9.49 17.04
C LEU A 24 -21.13 -9.80 16.81
N GLU A 25 -20.53 -10.60 17.69
CA GLU A 25 -19.10 -10.97 17.58
C GLU A 25 -18.80 -11.78 16.31
N ASN A 26 -19.64 -12.76 15.97
CA ASN A 26 -19.52 -13.50 14.72
C ASN A 26 -19.75 -12.61 13.49
N ASN A 27 -20.67 -11.65 13.58
CA ASN A 27 -20.93 -10.71 12.51
C ASN A 27 -19.79 -9.68 12.34
N GLU A 28 -19.13 -9.29 13.44
CA GLU A 28 -17.96 -8.42 13.41
C GLU A 28 -16.77 -9.09 12.72
N ASN A 29 -16.44 -10.32 13.10
CA ASN A 29 -15.39 -11.12 12.46
C ASN A 29 -15.66 -11.30 10.97
N LYS A 30 -16.89 -11.63 10.61
CA LYS A 30 -17.31 -11.79 9.22
C LYS A 30 -17.23 -10.48 8.43
N LEU A 31 -17.53 -9.35 9.06
CA LEU A 31 -17.35 -8.03 8.47
C LEU A 31 -15.88 -7.72 8.20
N ILE A 32 -14.98 -8.05 9.13
CA ILE A 32 -13.54 -7.89 8.97
C ILE A 32 -13.04 -8.76 7.81
N GLU A 33 -13.45 -10.02 7.73
CA GLU A 33 -13.10 -10.92 6.62
C GLU A 33 -13.54 -10.36 5.26
N LEU A 34 -14.78 -9.86 5.17
CA LEU A 34 -15.31 -9.29 3.94
C LEU A 34 -14.59 -7.99 3.53
N ARG A 35 -14.24 -7.15 4.49
CA ARG A 35 -13.44 -5.95 4.23
C ARG A 35 -12.04 -6.30 3.72
N ASN A 36 -11.40 -7.28 4.35
CA ASN A 36 -10.08 -7.76 3.92
C ASN A 36 -10.16 -8.37 2.51
N PHE A 37 -11.17 -9.16 2.23
CA PHE A 37 -11.40 -9.72 0.90
C PHE A 37 -11.60 -8.62 -0.15
N GLN A 38 -12.45 -7.64 0.13
CA GLN A 38 -12.69 -6.51 -0.78
C GLN A 38 -11.40 -5.71 -1.01
N ARG A 39 -10.64 -5.44 0.06
CA ARG A 39 -9.36 -4.73 -0.01
C ARG A 39 -8.38 -5.47 -0.89
N ASN A 40 -8.15 -6.75 -0.64
CA ASN A 40 -7.22 -7.58 -1.42
C ASN A 40 -7.60 -7.60 -2.90
N LYS A 41 -8.88 -7.79 -3.20
CA LYS A 41 -9.36 -7.77 -4.59
C LYS A 41 -9.14 -6.42 -5.27
N THR A 42 -9.38 -5.32 -4.56
CA THR A 42 -9.13 -3.96 -5.07
C THR A 42 -7.64 -3.75 -5.37
N GLU A 43 -6.77 -4.16 -4.45
CA GLU A 43 -5.31 -4.05 -4.61
C GLU A 43 -4.78 -4.93 -5.74
N GLU A 44 -5.31 -6.13 -5.92
CA GLU A 44 -4.97 -7.01 -7.06
C GLU A 44 -5.35 -6.38 -8.41
N LEU A 45 -6.57 -5.85 -8.52
CA LEU A 45 -7.02 -5.16 -9.73
C LEU A 45 -6.15 -3.93 -10.02
N PHE A 46 -5.81 -3.18 -8.99
CA PHE A 46 -4.91 -2.04 -9.11
C PHE A 46 -3.52 -2.45 -9.59
N TYR A 47 -2.96 -3.52 -9.04
CA TYR A 47 -1.68 -4.10 -9.46
C TYR A 47 -1.66 -4.42 -10.96
N PHE A 48 -2.67 -5.15 -11.45
CA PHE A 48 -2.77 -5.45 -12.89
C PHE A 48 -2.93 -4.21 -13.76
N LYS A 49 -3.57 -3.17 -13.24
CA LYS A 49 -3.69 -1.88 -13.92
C LYS A 49 -2.34 -1.19 -14.05
N GLN A 50 -1.48 -1.21 -12.99
CA GLN A 50 -0.18 -0.56 -13.02
C GLN A 50 0.72 -1.09 -14.14
N SER A 51 0.80 -2.40 -14.32
CA SER A 51 1.63 -3.00 -15.39
C SER A 51 1.19 -2.62 -16.80
N LYS A 52 -0.11 -2.39 -17.01
CA LYS A 52 -0.67 -1.93 -18.30
C LYS A 52 -0.52 -0.44 -18.51
N GLU A 53 -0.50 0.34 -17.45
CA GLU A 53 -0.47 1.80 -17.46
C GLU A 53 0.88 2.38 -17.04
N TRP A 54 1.97 1.64 -17.24
CA TRP A 54 3.32 2.03 -16.80
C TRP A 54 3.75 3.43 -17.28
N MET A 55 3.25 3.90 -18.44
CA MET A 55 3.50 5.25 -18.93
C MET A 55 2.91 6.32 -18.04
N LYS A 56 1.71 6.08 -17.46
CA LYS A 56 1.10 7.00 -16.49
C LYS A 56 1.92 7.04 -15.20
N VAL A 57 2.43 5.90 -14.77
CA VAL A 57 3.29 5.80 -13.59
C VAL A 57 4.61 6.55 -13.82
N TYR A 58 5.21 6.40 -14.99
CA TYR A 58 6.41 7.15 -15.38
C TYR A 58 6.14 8.66 -15.40
N GLN A 59 5.02 9.09 -15.96
CA GLN A 59 4.62 10.51 -15.98
C GLN A 59 4.43 11.04 -14.55
N LEU A 60 3.79 10.26 -13.67
CA LEU A 60 3.62 10.59 -12.26
C LEU A 60 4.96 10.86 -11.56
N LEU A 61 5.96 9.99 -11.72
CA LEU A 61 7.30 10.18 -11.17
C LEU A 61 7.98 11.44 -11.74
N SER A 62 7.78 11.72 -13.03
CA SER A 62 8.29 12.94 -13.67
C SER A 62 7.65 14.19 -13.10
N ASP A 63 6.36 14.16 -12.82
CA ASP A 63 5.58 15.29 -12.33
C ASP A 63 5.85 15.58 -10.83
N ILE A 64 6.24 14.58 -10.05
CA ILE A 64 6.70 14.76 -8.67
C ILE A 64 7.85 15.78 -8.60
N ARG A 65 8.73 15.80 -9.59
CA ARG A 65 9.83 16.79 -9.67
C ARG A 65 9.34 18.22 -9.87
N LYS A 66 8.12 18.42 -10.37
CA LYS A 66 7.55 19.73 -10.72
C LYS A 66 6.71 20.36 -9.61
N ASN A 67 6.65 19.77 -8.43
CA ASN A 67 5.85 20.20 -7.26
C ASN A 67 4.33 20.18 -7.45
N GLN A 68 3.81 19.75 -8.60
CA GLN A 68 2.38 19.59 -8.85
C GLN A 68 2.16 18.29 -9.62
N ILE A 69 1.29 17.45 -9.06
CA ILE A 69 0.92 16.17 -9.63
C ILE A 69 -0.53 16.28 -10.08
N ASN A 70 -0.79 16.13 -11.36
CA ASN A 70 -2.14 16.05 -11.90
C ASN A 70 -2.52 14.57 -12.04
N LEU A 71 -3.55 14.17 -11.32
CA LEU A 71 -4.02 12.80 -11.31
C LEU A 71 -5.55 12.82 -11.43
N ASN A 72 -6.07 12.31 -12.55
CA ASN A 72 -7.51 12.23 -12.81
C ASN A 72 -8.25 13.55 -12.48
N ASP A 73 -7.82 14.66 -13.09
CA ASP A 73 -8.34 16.02 -12.88
C ASP A 73 -8.21 16.59 -11.46
N ARG A 74 -7.44 15.92 -10.60
CA ARG A 74 -7.08 16.40 -9.26
C ARG A 74 -5.64 16.87 -9.25
N THR A 75 -5.39 18.02 -8.64
CA THR A 75 -4.02 18.47 -8.34
C THR A 75 -3.64 18.02 -6.94
N ILE A 76 -2.64 17.18 -6.84
CA ILE A 76 -2.13 16.65 -5.57
C ILE A 76 -0.84 17.38 -5.23
N ARG A 77 -0.72 17.83 -3.98
CA ARG A 77 0.50 18.48 -3.51
C ARG A 77 1.57 17.42 -3.29
N ARG A 78 2.79 17.72 -3.73
CA ARG A 78 3.98 16.91 -3.46
C ARG A 78 4.23 16.81 -1.95
N SER A 79 4.44 15.59 -1.46
CA SER A 79 4.78 15.28 -0.07
C SER A 79 5.58 13.98 -0.01
N PRO A 80 6.23 13.67 1.13
CA PRO A 80 6.93 12.39 1.32
C PRO A 80 6.04 11.18 1.05
N GLU A 81 4.82 11.19 1.58
CA GLU A 81 3.84 10.10 1.44
C GLU A 81 3.47 9.87 -0.03
N ILE A 82 3.32 10.93 -0.80
CA ILE A 82 3.03 10.86 -2.24
C ILE A 82 4.23 10.31 -3.02
N PHE A 83 5.45 10.63 -2.60
CA PHE A 83 6.65 10.09 -3.24
C PHE A 83 6.84 8.59 -2.93
N GLU A 84 6.60 8.18 -1.70
CA GLU A 84 6.58 6.78 -1.27
C GLU A 84 5.53 5.97 -2.06
N TRP A 85 4.29 6.47 -2.12
CA TRP A 85 3.21 5.88 -2.89
C TRP A 85 3.51 5.78 -4.39
N ALA A 86 4.09 6.81 -5.00
CA ALA A 86 4.47 6.77 -6.41
C ALA A 86 5.60 5.76 -6.69
N THR A 87 6.53 5.63 -5.74
CA THR A 87 7.59 4.61 -5.79
C THR A 87 6.99 3.21 -5.71
N TRP A 88 6.05 2.98 -4.80
CA TRP A 88 5.30 1.73 -4.69
C TRP A 88 4.59 1.37 -6.01
N ARG A 89 3.86 2.31 -6.61
CA ARG A 89 3.20 2.11 -7.92
C ARG A 89 4.19 1.72 -9.02
N SER A 90 5.35 2.33 -9.01
CA SER A 90 6.39 2.08 -10.01
C SER A 90 6.94 0.66 -9.93
N LEU A 91 7.12 0.15 -8.72
CA LEU A 91 7.58 -1.21 -8.48
C LEU A 91 6.49 -2.23 -8.77
N LEU A 92 5.22 -1.92 -8.49
CA LEU A 92 4.09 -2.74 -8.90
C LEU A 92 4.00 -2.87 -10.43
N ALA A 93 4.36 -1.83 -11.18
CA ALA A 93 4.31 -1.85 -12.64
C ALA A 93 5.31 -2.85 -13.28
N ILE A 94 6.33 -3.32 -12.54
CA ILE A 94 7.27 -4.36 -12.98
C ILE A 94 6.57 -5.71 -13.19
N ASN A 95 5.41 -5.94 -12.53
CA ASN A 95 4.51 -7.08 -12.74
C ASN A 95 5.17 -8.46 -12.59
N ASN A 96 5.97 -8.65 -11.55
CA ASN A 96 6.68 -9.92 -11.30
C ASN A 96 6.81 -10.25 -9.80
N ILE A 97 5.92 -9.72 -8.97
CA ILE A 97 5.88 -10.01 -7.53
C ILE A 97 5.17 -11.34 -7.28
N VAL A 98 5.63 -12.08 -6.26
CA VAL A 98 5.03 -13.35 -5.81
C VAL A 98 4.29 -13.22 -4.48
N CYS A 99 4.35 -12.04 -3.83
CA CYS A 99 3.54 -11.71 -2.65
C CYS A 99 2.28 -10.93 -3.05
N SER A 100 1.35 -10.81 -2.12
CA SER A 100 0.16 -9.96 -2.29
C SER A 100 0.57 -8.48 -2.42
N PRO A 101 -0.07 -7.67 -3.28
CA PRO A 101 0.22 -6.24 -3.38
C PRO A 101 0.11 -5.49 -2.05
N GLY A 102 -0.82 -5.89 -1.16
CA GLY A 102 -0.98 -5.29 0.16
C GLY A 102 0.18 -5.56 1.12
N GLU A 103 0.96 -6.62 0.87
CA GLU A 103 2.15 -6.96 1.66
C GLU A 103 3.40 -6.19 1.23
N THR A 104 3.31 -5.42 0.14
CA THR A 104 4.47 -4.71 -0.43
C THR A 104 4.69 -3.32 0.15
N ARG A 105 3.81 -2.82 1.02
CA ARG A 105 3.86 -1.47 1.61
C ARG A 105 3.53 -1.49 3.09
N PHE A 106 3.97 -0.47 3.81
CA PHE A 106 3.74 -0.28 5.24
C PHE A 106 2.94 1.00 5.58
N PHE A 107 2.51 1.75 4.57
CA PHE A 107 1.55 2.86 4.69
C PHE A 107 0.12 2.42 4.39
N ASN A 108 -0.87 3.17 4.87
CA ASN A 108 -2.28 2.93 4.57
C ASN A 108 -2.71 3.64 3.29
N ILE A 109 -3.69 3.06 2.61
CA ILE A 109 -4.28 3.61 1.38
C ILE A 109 -5.78 3.79 1.53
N ASP A 110 -6.33 4.75 0.81
CA ASP A 110 -7.77 4.89 0.65
C ASP A 110 -8.28 3.90 -0.42
N ILE A 111 -8.91 2.82 0.03
CA ILE A 111 -9.48 1.79 -0.86
C ILE A 111 -10.70 2.26 -1.67
N ASN A 112 -11.27 3.42 -1.32
CA ASN A 112 -12.38 4.03 -2.05
C ASN A 112 -11.88 5.00 -3.14
N ASP A 113 -10.61 5.35 -3.11
CA ASP A 113 -9.97 6.16 -4.14
C ASP A 113 -9.51 5.26 -5.29
N GLU A 114 -9.80 5.63 -6.54
CA GLU A 114 -9.46 4.84 -7.73
C GLU A 114 -7.95 4.70 -7.98
N ASP A 115 -7.15 5.61 -7.40
CA ASP A 115 -5.69 5.61 -7.47
C ASP A 115 -5.05 5.05 -6.21
N LEU A 116 -5.84 4.64 -5.21
CA LEU A 116 -5.39 4.15 -3.92
C LEU A 116 -4.40 5.12 -3.25
N LEU A 117 -4.78 6.39 -3.15
CA LEU A 117 -3.95 7.42 -2.54
C LEU A 117 -3.55 7.06 -1.10
N PRO A 118 -2.34 7.46 -0.67
CA PRO A 118 -1.89 7.21 0.69
C PRO A 118 -2.71 8.05 1.69
N LEU A 119 -2.99 7.44 2.85
CA LEU A 119 -3.63 8.10 4.00
C LEU A 119 -2.60 8.58 5.02
N ASP A 120 -1.44 7.96 5.04
CA ASP A 120 -0.32 8.23 5.95
C ASP A 120 1.00 7.80 5.29
N ASP A 121 2.10 8.06 5.94
CA ASP A 121 3.43 7.54 5.66
C ASP A 121 3.66 6.16 6.29
N SER A 122 4.75 5.51 5.92
CA SER A 122 5.14 4.22 6.50
C SER A 122 5.44 4.33 7.99
N LYS A 123 5.08 3.27 8.71
CA LYS A 123 5.24 3.24 10.17
C LYS A 123 6.72 3.21 10.57
N SER A 124 7.09 4.08 11.49
CA SER A 124 8.45 4.11 12.04
C SER A 124 8.93 2.73 12.53
N GLY A 125 10.13 2.37 12.15
CA GLY A 125 10.79 1.11 12.54
C GLY A 125 10.58 -0.05 11.57
N TYR A 126 9.89 0.19 10.48
CA TYR A 126 9.75 -0.70 9.33
C TYR A 126 10.40 -0.06 8.10
N GLU A 127 10.75 -0.90 7.12
CA GLU A 127 11.04 -0.45 5.77
C GLU A 127 9.81 0.22 5.15
N ASP A 128 10.00 1.14 4.19
CA ASP A 128 8.87 1.77 3.51
C ASP A 128 8.16 0.81 2.58
N LEU A 129 8.94 0.00 1.81
CA LEU A 129 8.38 -0.98 0.88
C LEU A 129 9.16 -2.29 0.95
N PHE A 130 8.45 -3.39 0.70
CA PHE A 130 9.03 -4.72 0.60
C PHE A 130 8.40 -5.50 -0.54
N PHE A 131 9.20 -5.96 -1.49
CA PHE A 131 8.74 -6.77 -2.61
C PHE A 131 9.40 -8.14 -2.58
N GLN A 132 8.60 -9.16 -2.81
CA GLN A 132 9.08 -10.52 -2.97
C GLN A 132 8.96 -10.93 -4.44
N PHE A 133 10.08 -11.34 -5.00
CA PHE A 133 10.19 -11.94 -6.33
C PHE A 133 10.63 -13.40 -6.19
N GLU A 134 10.51 -14.20 -7.25
CA GLU A 134 10.89 -15.63 -7.21
C GLU A 134 12.31 -15.89 -6.69
N LYS A 135 13.27 -15.07 -7.08
CA LYS A 135 14.70 -15.30 -6.80
C LYS A 135 15.30 -14.37 -5.75
N TYR A 136 14.64 -13.28 -5.41
CA TYR A 136 15.15 -12.28 -4.47
C TYR A 136 14.02 -11.49 -3.81
N ASN A 137 14.37 -10.85 -2.71
CA ASN A 137 13.52 -9.88 -2.05
C ASN A 137 14.15 -8.49 -2.21
N LEU A 138 13.30 -7.49 -2.40
CA LEU A 138 13.69 -6.10 -2.50
C LEU A 138 13.13 -5.34 -1.29
N VAL A 139 14.03 -4.77 -0.51
CA VAL A 139 13.72 -3.82 0.57
C VAL A 139 13.97 -2.42 0.02
N VAL A 140 13.03 -1.52 0.17
CA VAL A 140 13.11 -0.15 -0.35
C VAL A 140 12.88 0.82 0.79
N GLU A 141 13.77 1.79 0.89
CA GLU A 141 13.64 2.98 1.72
C GLU A 141 13.51 4.17 0.78
N VAL A 142 12.49 4.96 1.00
CA VAL A 142 12.13 6.09 0.14
C VAL A 142 12.46 7.40 0.84
N THR A 143 13.46 8.08 0.37
CA THR A 143 13.91 9.32 0.96
C THR A 143 13.49 10.52 0.14
N TYR A 144 12.81 11.45 0.79
CA TYR A 144 12.37 12.71 0.23
C TYR A 144 13.24 13.86 0.75
N THR A 145 14.55 13.81 0.48
CA THR A 145 15.47 14.84 0.96
C THR A 145 16.35 15.38 -0.16
N GLU A 146 16.68 16.66 -0.06
CA GLU A 146 17.56 17.36 -1.01
C GLU A 146 18.97 17.57 -0.43
N SER A 147 19.26 17.12 0.81
CA SER A 147 20.52 17.41 1.47
C SER A 147 21.43 16.20 1.61
N SER A 148 22.69 16.35 1.23
CA SER A 148 23.75 15.34 1.37
C SER A 148 24.06 14.92 2.82
N ARG A 149 23.65 15.71 3.83
CA ARG A 149 23.81 15.37 5.27
C ARG A 149 22.79 14.32 5.72
N GLN A 150 21.59 14.32 5.17
CA GLN A 150 20.56 13.35 5.46
C GLN A 150 20.89 11.98 4.87
N ASP A 151 21.50 11.95 3.69
CA ASP A 151 22.01 10.74 3.02
C ASP A 151 22.84 9.84 3.95
N ALA A 152 23.67 10.43 4.81
CA ALA A 152 24.51 9.69 5.74
C ALA A 152 23.72 9.09 6.94
N ALA A 153 22.68 9.78 7.42
CA ALA A 153 21.83 9.30 8.50
C ALA A 153 20.92 8.17 8.05
N GLU A 154 20.41 8.27 6.82
CA GLU A 154 19.49 7.30 6.23
C GLU A 154 20.16 5.97 5.84
N ARG A 155 21.43 6.00 5.42
CA ARG A 155 22.20 4.77 5.19
C ARG A 155 22.27 3.86 6.41
N TYR A 156 22.24 4.44 7.61
CA TYR A 156 22.22 3.67 8.86
C TYR A 156 20.86 2.99 9.06
N SER A 157 19.76 3.68 8.84
CA SER A 157 18.39 3.16 8.94
C SER A 157 18.17 2.00 7.96
N VAL A 158 18.52 2.17 6.69
CA VAL A 158 18.43 1.12 5.65
C VAL A 158 19.19 -0.14 6.07
N ARG A 159 20.40 0.02 6.59
CA ARG A 159 21.22 -1.10 7.06
C ARG A 159 20.58 -1.82 8.25
N GLU A 160 20.03 -1.08 9.21
CA GLU A 160 19.35 -1.67 10.38
C GLU A 160 18.11 -2.47 9.96
N HIS A 161 17.28 -1.94 9.08
CA HIS A 161 16.08 -2.62 8.57
C HIS A 161 16.46 -3.92 7.85
N LEU A 162 17.48 -3.87 7.00
CA LEU A 162 17.98 -5.07 6.32
C LEU A 162 18.49 -6.14 7.30
N VAL A 163 19.27 -5.74 8.32
CA VAL A 163 19.80 -6.65 9.34
C VAL A 163 18.67 -7.26 10.17
N LYS A 164 17.67 -6.48 10.59
CA LYS A 164 16.51 -6.98 11.31
C LYS A 164 15.74 -8.04 10.50
N ARG A 165 15.55 -7.83 9.20
CA ARG A 165 14.89 -8.81 8.32
C ARG A 165 15.70 -10.09 8.13
N LEU A 166 17.00 -9.98 7.94
CA LEU A 166 17.88 -11.15 7.79
C LEU A 166 17.91 -12.00 9.06
N ASN A 167 17.83 -11.36 10.24
CA ASN A 167 17.78 -12.07 11.51
C ASN A 167 16.43 -12.77 11.72
N LYS A 168 15.30 -12.13 11.43
CA LYS A 168 13.98 -12.77 11.47
C LYS A 168 13.90 -14.02 10.59
N LYS A 169 14.53 -14.05 9.44
CA LYS A 169 14.59 -15.25 8.57
C LYS A 169 15.40 -16.40 9.20
N LYS A 170 16.41 -16.12 10.04
CA LYS A 170 17.20 -17.17 10.71
C LYS A 170 16.46 -17.83 11.88
N GLU A 171 15.49 -17.15 12.49
CA GLU A 171 14.70 -17.67 13.60
C GLU A 171 13.52 -18.57 13.12
N THR A 172 13.24 -18.62 11.82
CA THR A 172 12.10 -19.35 11.23
C THR A 172 12.53 -20.69 10.59
N TYR A 173 13.83 -21.08 10.72
CA TYR A 173 14.41 -22.36 10.32
C TYR A 173 15.04 -23.04 11.55
#